data_6bdc29eee55a839374639c66aa1e46c3
#
_entry.id   6bdc29eee55a839374639c66aa1e46c3
#
_cell.length_a   1.000
_cell.length_b   1.000
_cell.length_c   1.000
_cell.angle_alpha   90.00
_cell.angle_beta   90.00
_cell.angle_gamma   90.00
#
_symmetry.space_group_name_H-M   'P 1'
#
loop_
_entity.id
_entity.type
_entity.pdbx_description
1 polymer ?
#
loop_
_entity_poly.entity_id
_entity_poly.type
_entity_poly.pdbx_seq_one_letter_code
_entity_poly.pdbx_strand_id
1 'polypeptide(L)'
;MKIPIGYYRAIFDERFARQFKTEPSEGSGGRSIIWPRGRVLGGSSSINGLNFIRGQKEDFDDWEKLGAKGWNYDNVLSYFRKLENYQGKESQYHGSLGNMIVSELNNNNPSCRAWVEAAKEFGLPANEDFNGETTYGVGSYQFSSTGRMRYSSATAFLKPAMKRSNLTVKTNALVCKVLFNKNKAIGVEWIENNEVKKAYANCEVILSGGSLQSPQILQLSGIGPAELLKKHDIPIIFNSPEVGQNLQDHYQVRGIVKLKNNNGSVNNLSRNPFKIAEWGLRWLLFGSGPLTCGAGQVGGAACSRFSKKGRPDLQFNVMPLSVDKPGEPLHNYPGFTASVWQCHPESRGSLKIKSTNPKEQAEIRPEYLSTKLDQNVIVDGIKMIRSIFNQPSFRDLWEKEMLPGDSVKSDEEILHWAKHNGGTVFHAVGTCRMGNDSKSVVDEELNVRGVENLRVIDASVMPQVTSANTNAPSLMIGEKGVSFITKN
;
A
#
# COMPACT_ATOMS: atom_id res chain seq x y z
N MET A 1 -17.75 -5.23 2.23
CA MET A 1 -16.57 -4.37 2.44
C MET A 1 -16.38 -3.84 3.87
N LYS A 2 -17.45 -3.71 4.68
CA LYS A 2 -17.29 -3.21 6.07
C LYS A 2 -16.62 -4.19 7.02
N ILE A 3 -16.83 -5.50 6.84
CA ILE A 3 -16.21 -6.55 7.66
C ILE A 3 -14.73 -6.68 7.22
N PRO A 4 -13.78 -6.64 8.16
CA PRO A 4 -12.34 -6.63 7.85
C PRO A 4 -11.88 -7.71 6.88
N ILE A 5 -12.15 -8.97 7.13
CA ILE A 5 -11.76 -10.09 6.26
C ILE A 5 -12.32 -9.99 4.82
N GLY A 6 -13.37 -9.19 4.63
CA GLY A 6 -14.00 -9.01 3.32
C GLY A 6 -13.08 -8.41 2.24
N TYR A 7 -11.91 -7.85 2.64
CA TYR A 7 -10.91 -7.36 1.70
C TYR A 7 -10.48 -8.42 0.69
N TYR A 8 -10.35 -9.66 1.14
CA TYR A 8 -9.86 -10.79 0.33
C TYR A 8 -10.69 -11.01 -0.94
N ARG A 9 -12.00 -10.83 -0.87
CA ARG A 9 -12.90 -10.89 -2.02
C ARG A 9 -13.02 -9.55 -2.74
N ALA A 10 -13.08 -8.45 -1.99
CA ALA A 10 -13.33 -7.11 -2.55
C ALA A 10 -12.20 -6.61 -3.46
N ILE A 11 -10.95 -7.00 -3.17
CA ILE A 11 -9.78 -6.52 -3.90
C ILE A 11 -9.73 -7.00 -5.36
N PHE A 12 -10.32 -8.17 -5.67
CA PHE A 12 -10.39 -8.72 -7.03
C PHE A 12 -11.80 -8.64 -7.66
N ASP A 13 -12.76 -8.02 -6.97
CA ASP A 13 -14.11 -7.84 -7.48
C ASP A 13 -14.20 -6.50 -8.27
N GLU A 14 -14.44 -6.59 -9.57
CA GLU A 14 -14.49 -5.42 -10.47
C GLU A 14 -15.59 -4.42 -10.10
N ARG A 15 -16.58 -4.81 -9.31
CA ARG A 15 -17.58 -3.88 -8.75
C ARG A 15 -16.96 -2.87 -7.78
N PHE A 16 -15.85 -3.23 -7.12
CA PHE A 16 -15.21 -2.46 -6.07
C PHE A 16 -13.79 -2.02 -6.41
N ALA A 17 -13.13 -2.71 -7.34
CA ALA A 17 -11.75 -2.45 -7.72
C ALA A 17 -11.54 -2.48 -9.23
N ARG A 18 -10.77 -1.54 -9.75
CA ARG A 18 -10.23 -1.63 -11.11
C ARG A 18 -8.99 -2.50 -11.08
N GLN A 19 -8.94 -3.50 -11.98
CA GLN A 19 -7.84 -4.44 -12.11
C GLN A 19 -6.84 -3.91 -13.16
N PHE A 20 -5.84 -3.16 -12.72
CA PHE A 20 -4.73 -2.77 -13.58
C PHE A 20 -3.78 -3.95 -13.80
N LYS A 21 -3.06 -3.95 -14.91
CA LYS A 21 -2.05 -4.97 -15.23
C LYS A 21 -0.73 -4.29 -15.56
N THR A 22 0.35 -4.83 -15.00
CA THR A 22 1.71 -4.37 -15.36
C THR A 22 2.11 -4.97 -16.71
N GLU A 23 3.04 -4.31 -17.38
CA GLU A 23 3.74 -4.94 -18.51
C GLU A 23 4.64 -6.06 -17.98
N PRO A 24 4.85 -7.13 -18.74
CA PRO A 24 5.81 -8.18 -18.41
C PRO A 24 7.23 -7.62 -18.30
N SER A 25 8.03 -8.12 -17.33
CA SER A 25 9.43 -7.76 -17.16
C SER A 25 10.26 -8.97 -16.74
N GLU A 26 11.58 -8.89 -16.88
CA GLU A 26 12.49 -9.96 -16.44
C GLU A 26 12.36 -10.20 -14.93
N GLY A 27 12.29 -9.14 -14.13
CA GLY A 27 12.17 -9.23 -12.67
C GLY A 27 10.85 -9.82 -12.19
N SER A 28 9.84 -9.89 -13.04
CA SER A 28 8.58 -10.62 -12.79
C SER A 28 8.50 -11.97 -13.51
N GLY A 29 9.62 -12.52 -13.99
CA GLY A 29 9.68 -13.79 -14.73
C GLY A 29 8.84 -13.77 -16.01
N GLY A 30 8.78 -12.65 -16.72
CA GLY A 30 7.96 -12.47 -17.93
C GLY A 30 6.45 -12.37 -17.66
N ARG A 31 6.02 -12.24 -16.40
CA ARG A 31 4.59 -12.19 -16.04
C ARG A 31 4.06 -10.76 -15.97
N SER A 32 2.83 -10.59 -16.39
CA SER A 32 2.00 -9.43 -16.04
C SER A 32 1.39 -9.64 -14.66
N ILE A 33 1.48 -8.65 -13.78
CA ILE A 33 0.98 -8.71 -12.40
C ILE A 33 -0.27 -7.83 -12.29
N ILE A 34 -1.33 -8.35 -11.66
CA ILE A 34 -2.57 -7.61 -11.44
C ILE A 34 -2.39 -6.65 -10.26
N TRP A 35 -2.74 -5.38 -10.48
CA TRP A 35 -2.69 -4.29 -9.52
C TRP A 35 -4.08 -3.71 -9.25
N PRO A 36 -4.87 -4.27 -8.35
CA PRO A 36 -6.18 -3.73 -7.99
C PRO A 36 -6.06 -2.36 -7.32
N ARG A 37 -6.96 -1.45 -7.70
CA ARG A 37 -7.14 -0.14 -7.06
C ARG A 37 -8.61 0.09 -6.77
N GLY A 38 -8.92 0.61 -5.58
CA GLY A 38 -10.30 0.84 -5.16
C GLY A 38 -11.05 1.79 -6.09
N ARG A 39 -12.17 1.32 -6.63
CA ARG A 39 -13.12 2.11 -7.44
C ARG A 39 -14.40 2.35 -6.68
N VAL A 40 -14.27 2.90 -5.50
CA VAL A 40 -15.36 3.16 -4.55
C VAL A 40 -15.04 4.41 -3.72
N LEU A 41 -16.03 4.98 -3.04
CA LEU A 41 -15.78 6.05 -2.07
C LEU A 41 -14.78 5.58 -1.02
N GLY A 42 -13.73 6.39 -0.78
CA GLY A 42 -12.58 6.04 0.04
C GLY A 42 -11.46 5.32 -0.72
N GLY A 43 -11.62 5.08 -2.03
CA GLY A 43 -10.58 4.48 -2.87
C GLY A 43 -10.04 3.16 -2.30
N SER A 44 -8.73 2.95 -2.40
CA SER A 44 -8.08 1.71 -1.95
C SER A 44 -8.17 1.47 -0.44
N SER A 45 -8.40 2.51 0.40
CA SER A 45 -8.60 2.31 1.84
C SER A 45 -9.88 1.50 2.17
N SER A 46 -10.84 1.46 1.25
CA SER A 46 -12.09 0.71 1.40
C SER A 46 -11.96 -0.78 1.08
N ILE A 47 -10.85 -1.20 0.45
CA ILE A 47 -10.60 -2.59 0.01
C ILE A 47 -9.26 -3.17 0.46
N ASN A 48 -8.39 -2.38 1.11
CA ASN A 48 -7.05 -2.80 1.55
C ASN A 48 -7.06 -3.80 2.70
N GLY A 49 -5.87 -4.29 3.08
CA GLY A 49 -5.66 -5.23 4.18
C GLY A 49 -5.72 -4.64 5.59
N LEU A 50 -5.99 -3.34 5.73
CA LEU A 50 -6.18 -2.60 6.99
C LEU A 50 -4.92 -2.25 7.79
N ASN A 51 -3.77 -2.88 7.55
CA ASN A 51 -2.55 -2.58 8.29
C ASN A 51 -2.28 -1.07 8.30
N PHE A 52 -2.13 -0.51 9.50
CA PHE A 52 -1.87 0.91 9.71
C PHE A 52 -0.47 1.06 10.30
N ILE A 53 0.51 1.23 9.42
CA ILE A 53 1.92 1.39 9.75
C ILE A 53 2.42 2.61 9.01
N ARG A 54 3.10 3.52 9.71
CA ARG A 54 3.53 4.82 9.17
C ARG A 54 4.79 4.73 8.33
N GLY A 55 5.68 3.81 8.68
CA GLY A 55 7.05 3.73 8.18
C GLY A 55 8.05 4.14 9.25
N GLN A 56 9.33 4.08 8.90
CA GLN A 56 10.44 4.46 9.77
C GLN A 56 10.60 5.97 9.81
N LYS A 57 11.18 6.49 10.90
CA LYS A 57 11.56 7.90 11.00
C LYS A 57 12.44 8.33 9.82
N GLU A 58 13.41 7.50 9.48
CA GLU A 58 14.38 7.73 8.41
C GLU A 58 13.72 7.82 7.02
N ASP A 59 12.56 7.24 6.79
CA ASP A 59 11.84 7.38 5.52
C ASP A 59 11.52 8.85 5.21
N PHE A 60 11.01 9.56 6.22
CA PHE A 60 10.63 10.96 6.10
C PHE A 60 11.83 11.90 6.14
N ASP A 61 12.85 11.58 6.95
CA ASP A 61 14.11 12.32 6.96
C ASP A 61 14.83 12.19 5.60
N ASP A 62 14.70 11.05 4.93
CA ASP A 62 15.22 10.86 3.57
C ASP A 62 14.38 11.62 2.52
N TRP A 63 13.06 11.76 2.71
CA TRP A 63 12.26 12.64 1.83
C TRP A 63 12.76 14.07 1.86
N GLU A 64 13.09 14.60 3.05
CA GLU A 64 13.65 15.96 3.18
C GLU A 64 15.03 16.07 2.51
N LYS A 65 15.91 15.07 2.68
CA LYS A 65 17.22 15.02 1.97
C LYS A 65 17.07 14.93 0.46
N LEU A 66 16.00 14.30 -0.04
CA LEU A 66 15.64 14.24 -1.46
C LEU A 66 14.98 15.54 -1.98
N GLY A 67 14.93 16.59 -1.17
CA GLY A 67 14.45 17.92 -1.54
C GLY A 67 13.01 18.22 -1.12
N ALA A 68 12.30 17.31 -0.45
CA ALA A 68 10.98 17.58 0.10
C ALA A 68 11.10 18.32 1.45
N LYS A 69 11.49 19.58 1.42
CA LYS A 69 11.73 20.39 2.62
C LYS A 69 10.46 20.49 3.48
N GLY A 70 10.63 20.27 4.80
CA GLY A 70 9.53 20.27 5.75
C GLY A 70 8.74 18.96 5.82
N TRP A 71 9.23 17.89 5.17
CA TRP A 71 8.64 16.55 5.20
C TRP A 71 9.44 15.53 6.03
N ASN A 72 10.40 16.00 6.87
CA ASN A 72 11.08 15.14 7.83
C ASN A 72 10.11 14.59 8.90
N TYR A 73 10.57 13.58 9.64
CA TYR A 73 9.72 12.88 10.61
C TYR A 73 9.10 13.79 11.67
N ASP A 74 9.88 14.70 12.25
CA ASP A 74 9.40 15.56 13.33
C ASP A 74 8.26 16.47 12.86
N ASN A 75 8.33 16.94 11.61
CA ASN A 75 7.26 17.72 11.00
C ASN A 75 6.01 16.89 10.67
N VAL A 76 6.17 15.67 10.12
CA VAL A 76 5.03 14.87 9.70
C VAL A 76 4.36 14.12 10.85
N LEU A 77 5.06 13.88 11.96
CA LEU A 77 4.49 13.22 13.14
C LEU A 77 3.27 13.98 13.68
N SER A 78 3.31 15.30 13.67
CA SER A 78 2.17 16.13 14.10
C SER A 78 0.91 15.88 13.28
N TYR A 79 1.04 15.64 11.96
CA TYR A 79 -0.06 15.31 11.06
C TYR A 79 -0.56 13.88 11.24
N PHE A 80 0.33 12.90 11.48
CA PHE A 80 -0.08 11.56 11.86
C PHE A 80 -0.91 11.55 13.14
N ARG A 81 -0.47 12.27 14.18
CA ARG A 81 -1.21 12.41 15.44
C ARG A 81 -2.55 13.11 15.27
N LYS A 82 -2.59 14.15 14.43
CA LYS A 82 -3.81 14.94 14.16
C LYS A 82 -4.89 14.10 13.44
N LEU A 83 -4.51 13.24 12.50
CA LEU A 83 -5.48 12.41 11.78
C LEU A 83 -5.98 11.21 12.57
N GLU A 84 -5.21 10.74 13.57
CA GLU A 84 -5.41 9.47 14.26
C GLU A 84 -6.30 9.59 15.50
N ASN A 85 -7.16 8.59 15.69
CA ASN A 85 -7.87 8.30 16.92
C ASN A 85 -7.46 6.89 17.36
N TYR A 86 -6.33 6.81 18.06
CA TYR A 86 -5.77 5.55 18.51
C TYR A 86 -6.54 4.99 19.70
N GLN A 87 -6.87 3.71 19.65
CA GLN A 87 -7.66 3.03 20.68
C GLN A 87 -6.78 2.25 21.69
N GLY A 88 -5.46 2.33 21.54
CA GLY A 88 -4.48 1.75 22.45
C GLY A 88 -4.01 2.74 23.51
N LYS A 89 -2.83 2.47 24.06
CA LYS A 89 -2.21 3.30 25.12
C LYS A 89 -1.71 4.62 24.54
N GLU A 90 -2.05 5.73 25.21
CA GLU A 90 -1.58 7.05 24.83
C GLU A 90 -0.03 7.16 24.91
N SER A 91 0.57 7.85 23.96
CA SER A 91 2.01 8.09 23.90
C SER A 91 2.33 9.37 23.12
N GLN A 92 3.59 9.78 23.11
CA GLN A 92 4.06 10.89 22.29
C GLN A 92 3.91 10.63 20.79
N TYR A 93 3.78 9.38 20.36
CA TYR A 93 3.65 8.98 18.96
C TYR A 93 2.21 8.96 18.48
N HIS A 94 1.23 8.77 19.37
CA HIS A 94 -0.17 8.58 19.02
C HIS A 94 -1.05 9.78 19.31
N GLY A 95 -2.11 9.93 18.49
CA GLY A 95 -3.17 10.90 18.71
C GLY A 95 -4.51 10.20 19.04
N SER A 96 -5.35 10.84 19.83
CA SER A 96 -6.64 10.30 20.29
C SER A 96 -7.85 11.10 19.81
N LEU A 97 -7.64 12.22 19.13
CA LEU A 97 -8.71 13.17 18.76
C LEU A 97 -9.01 13.24 17.26
N GLY A 98 -8.25 12.52 16.45
CA GLY A 98 -8.41 12.53 15.00
C GLY A 98 -9.63 11.72 14.53
N ASN A 99 -9.88 11.76 13.24
CA ASN A 99 -11.03 11.10 12.64
C ASN A 99 -10.75 9.64 12.23
N MET A 100 -9.47 9.23 12.09
CA MET A 100 -9.10 7.89 11.66
C MET A 100 -8.94 6.97 12.88
N ILE A 101 -9.91 6.09 13.11
CA ILE A 101 -9.80 5.10 14.18
C ILE A 101 -8.74 4.06 13.81
N VAL A 102 -7.79 3.88 14.73
CA VAL A 102 -6.74 2.87 14.67
C VAL A 102 -6.80 2.03 15.93
N SER A 103 -6.93 0.72 15.79
CA SER A 103 -7.03 -0.21 16.91
C SER A 103 -5.95 -1.29 16.87
N GLU A 104 -5.62 -1.82 18.02
CA GLU A 104 -4.82 -3.02 18.14
C GLU A 104 -5.64 -4.25 17.76
N LEU A 105 -4.99 -5.24 17.17
CA LEU A 105 -5.60 -6.52 16.92
C LEU A 105 -5.46 -7.41 18.16
N ASN A 106 -6.57 -7.79 18.75
CA ASN A 106 -6.57 -8.85 19.77
C ASN A 106 -6.39 -10.21 19.07
N ASN A 107 -5.15 -10.56 18.77
CA ASN A 107 -4.82 -11.76 18.03
C ASN A 107 -4.52 -12.93 18.97
N ASN A 108 -5.51 -13.80 19.14
CA ASN A 108 -5.37 -15.06 19.90
C ASN A 108 -5.08 -16.28 19.00
N ASN A 109 -4.70 -16.07 17.74
CA ASN A 109 -4.41 -17.19 16.84
C ASN A 109 -3.14 -17.94 17.28
N PRO A 110 -3.22 -19.25 17.58
CA PRO A 110 -2.09 -19.98 18.17
C PRO A 110 -0.88 -20.09 17.22
N SER A 111 -1.07 -20.27 15.92
CA SER A 111 0.04 -20.35 14.97
C SER A 111 0.73 -18.97 14.77
N CYS A 112 -0.03 -17.88 14.81
CA CYS A 112 0.54 -16.54 14.76
C CYS A 112 1.38 -16.24 16.01
N ARG A 113 0.91 -16.63 17.20
CA ARG A 113 1.68 -16.47 18.43
C ARG A 113 2.97 -17.31 18.42
N ALA A 114 2.85 -18.58 18.00
CA ALA A 114 4.01 -19.46 17.87
C ALA A 114 5.05 -18.90 16.89
N TRP A 115 4.61 -18.27 15.79
CA TRP A 115 5.52 -17.63 14.85
C TRP A 115 6.22 -16.39 15.45
N VAL A 116 5.51 -15.60 16.25
CA VAL A 116 6.11 -14.46 16.96
C VAL A 116 7.18 -14.94 17.96
N GLU A 117 6.89 -15.99 18.73
CA GLU A 117 7.89 -16.58 19.65
C GLU A 117 9.10 -17.14 18.87
N ALA A 118 8.86 -17.85 17.77
CA ALA A 118 9.93 -18.34 16.91
C ALA A 118 10.80 -17.21 16.34
N ALA A 119 10.18 -16.10 15.95
CA ALA A 119 10.94 -14.93 15.47
C ALA A 119 11.79 -14.29 16.60
N LYS A 120 11.31 -14.33 17.85
CA LYS A 120 12.09 -13.91 19.02
C LYS A 120 13.25 -14.88 19.31
N GLU A 121 13.01 -16.18 19.19
CA GLU A 121 14.06 -17.20 19.30
C GLU A 121 15.13 -17.06 18.19
N PHE A 122 14.73 -16.60 17.01
CA PHE A 122 15.66 -16.26 15.90
C PHE A 122 16.52 -15.02 16.24
N GLY A 123 16.11 -14.20 17.21
CA GLY A 123 16.86 -13.01 17.67
C GLY A 123 16.19 -11.66 17.34
N LEU A 124 14.96 -11.66 16.85
CA LEU A 124 14.21 -10.40 16.67
C LEU A 124 13.63 -9.95 18.03
N PRO A 125 13.77 -8.69 18.44
CA PRO A 125 13.14 -8.19 19.65
C PRO A 125 11.62 -8.17 19.54
N ALA A 126 10.93 -8.27 20.67
CA ALA A 126 9.50 -7.98 20.70
C ALA A 126 9.27 -6.49 20.39
N ASN A 127 8.25 -6.22 19.56
CA ASN A 127 7.80 -4.85 19.28
C ASN A 127 6.28 -4.79 19.47
N GLU A 128 5.85 -4.00 20.44
CA GLU A 128 4.44 -3.83 20.77
C GLU A 128 3.80 -2.69 19.98
N ASP A 129 4.62 -1.80 19.37
CA ASP A 129 4.14 -0.62 18.66
C ASP A 129 5.02 -0.27 17.45
N PHE A 130 4.62 -0.69 16.26
CA PHE A 130 5.31 -0.37 15.00
C PHE A 130 5.14 1.08 14.54
N ASN A 131 4.30 1.86 15.21
CA ASN A 131 4.14 3.30 15.00
C ASN A 131 4.77 4.14 16.11
N GLY A 132 5.48 3.48 17.04
CA GLY A 132 6.23 4.08 18.15
C GLY A 132 7.64 4.50 17.76
N GLU A 133 8.59 4.25 18.66
CA GLU A 133 9.98 4.65 18.53
C GLU A 133 10.72 3.94 17.39
N THR A 134 10.43 2.67 17.18
CA THR A 134 11.10 1.82 16.17
C THR A 134 10.13 0.88 15.49
N THR A 135 10.41 0.56 14.22
CA THR A 135 9.73 -0.52 13.52
C THR A 135 10.45 -1.87 13.65
N TYR A 136 11.68 -1.90 14.19
CA TYR A 136 12.48 -3.13 14.34
C TYR A 136 11.86 -4.09 15.34
N GLY A 137 11.78 -5.37 14.96
CA GLY A 137 11.27 -6.43 15.82
C GLY A 137 10.01 -7.10 15.29
N VAL A 138 9.32 -7.85 16.15
CA VAL A 138 8.19 -8.70 15.82
C VAL A 138 7.04 -8.54 16.81
N GLY A 139 5.79 -8.52 16.31
CA GLY A 139 4.60 -8.33 17.13
C GLY A 139 3.29 -8.32 16.35
N SER A 140 2.24 -7.83 16.98
CA SER A 140 0.93 -7.64 16.36
C SER A 140 0.85 -6.28 15.66
N TYR A 141 0.18 -6.24 14.50
CA TYR A 141 -0.02 -5.00 13.77
C TYR A 141 -1.27 -4.25 14.24
N GLN A 142 -1.22 -2.93 14.10
CA GLN A 142 -2.35 -2.02 14.27
C GLN A 142 -3.14 -1.91 12.97
N PHE A 143 -4.45 -1.71 13.09
CA PHE A 143 -5.37 -1.67 11.95
C PHE A 143 -6.23 -0.41 11.91
N SER A 144 -6.50 0.09 10.70
CA SER A 144 -7.55 1.08 10.45
C SER A 144 -8.93 0.44 10.59
N SER A 145 -9.33 0.18 11.83
CA SER A 145 -10.60 -0.49 12.17
C SER A 145 -11.08 -0.10 13.58
N THR A 146 -12.37 -0.34 13.84
CA THR A 146 -12.95 -0.23 15.20
C THR A 146 -12.79 -1.54 16.00
N GLY A 147 -11.85 -2.43 15.62
CA GLY A 147 -11.82 -3.81 16.11
C GLY A 147 -12.85 -4.70 15.43
N ARG A 148 -14.04 -4.22 15.14
CA ARG A 148 -15.15 -4.97 14.48
C ARG A 148 -15.29 -4.64 13.00
N MET A 149 -15.13 -3.38 12.63
CA MET A 149 -15.44 -2.86 11.30
C MET A 149 -14.24 -2.12 10.70
N ARG A 150 -14.03 -2.28 9.40
CA ARG A 150 -13.11 -1.44 8.61
C ARG A 150 -13.40 0.04 8.83
N TYR A 151 -12.35 0.83 8.99
CA TYR A 151 -12.43 2.28 9.07
C TYR A 151 -11.64 2.90 7.91
N SER A 152 -12.32 3.15 6.80
CA SER A 152 -11.72 3.71 5.58
C SER A 152 -11.70 5.24 5.61
N SER A 153 -10.94 5.86 4.70
CA SER A 153 -10.96 7.31 4.52
C SER A 153 -12.36 7.86 4.24
N ALA A 154 -13.20 7.12 3.51
CA ALA A 154 -14.60 7.50 3.33
C ALA A 154 -15.37 7.52 4.66
N THR A 155 -15.10 6.58 5.56
CA THR A 155 -15.78 6.53 6.87
C THR A 155 -15.25 7.61 7.80
N ALA A 156 -13.93 7.81 7.82
CA ALA A 156 -13.27 8.77 8.69
C ALA A 156 -13.55 10.22 8.32
N PHE A 157 -13.48 10.55 7.03
CA PHE A 157 -13.46 11.93 6.56
C PHE A 157 -14.66 12.29 5.68
N LEU A 158 -14.95 11.48 4.64
CA LEU A 158 -15.97 11.86 3.66
C LEU A 158 -17.39 11.83 4.23
N LYS A 159 -17.79 10.77 4.92
CA LYS A 159 -19.15 10.63 5.45
C LYS A 159 -19.55 11.75 6.42
N PRO A 160 -18.72 12.16 7.39
CA PRO A 160 -19.00 13.32 8.21
C PRO A 160 -19.16 14.61 7.39
N ALA A 161 -18.28 14.80 6.37
CA ALA A 161 -18.28 15.97 5.52
C ALA A 161 -19.48 16.05 4.56
N MET A 162 -20.07 14.94 4.15
CA MET A 162 -21.24 14.90 3.23
C MET A 162 -22.48 15.65 3.78
N LYS A 163 -22.51 15.93 5.07
CA LYS A 163 -23.58 16.73 5.69
C LYS A 163 -23.41 18.25 5.45
N ARG A 164 -22.26 18.69 4.93
CA ARG A 164 -21.99 20.11 4.69
C ARG A 164 -22.62 20.56 3.38
N SER A 165 -23.30 21.71 3.38
CA SER A 165 -23.96 22.28 2.19
C SER A 165 -22.99 22.69 1.09
N ASN A 166 -21.73 22.97 1.44
CA ASN A 166 -20.67 23.35 0.50
C ASN A 166 -19.91 22.18 -0.12
N LEU A 167 -20.30 20.92 0.13
CA LEU A 167 -19.68 19.72 -0.46
C LEU A 167 -20.63 19.03 -1.44
N THR A 168 -20.21 18.92 -2.70
CA THR A 168 -20.87 18.09 -3.71
C THR A 168 -20.01 16.89 -4.06
N VAL A 169 -20.54 15.68 -3.91
CA VAL A 169 -19.85 14.42 -4.25
C VAL A 169 -20.44 13.84 -5.53
N LYS A 170 -19.63 13.77 -6.59
CA LYS A 170 -19.99 13.13 -7.87
C LYS A 170 -19.35 11.76 -7.94
N THR A 171 -20.15 10.71 -8.12
CA THR A 171 -19.71 9.34 -8.38
C THR A 171 -19.98 8.97 -9.83
N ASN A 172 -19.38 7.87 -10.32
CA ASN A 172 -19.48 7.43 -11.72
C ASN A 172 -18.97 8.51 -12.72
N ALA A 173 -18.09 9.38 -12.27
CA ALA A 173 -17.47 10.45 -13.04
C ALA A 173 -16.02 10.08 -13.35
N LEU A 174 -15.74 9.69 -14.59
CA LEU A 174 -14.38 9.41 -15.04
C LEU A 174 -13.72 10.72 -15.48
N VAL A 175 -12.82 11.24 -14.67
CA VAL A 175 -12.04 12.43 -15.03
C VAL A 175 -11.12 12.12 -16.19
N CYS A 176 -11.22 12.93 -17.25
CA CYS A 176 -10.46 12.79 -18.48
C CYS A 176 -9.20 13.64 -18.49
N LYS A 177 -9.35 14.91 -18.10
CA LYS A 177 -8.27 15.89 -18.09
C LYS A 177 -8.60 17.10 -17.21
N VAL A 178 -7.57 17.84 -16.87
CA VAL A 178 -7.64 19.20 -16.32
C VAL A 178 -7.83 20.18 -17.47
N LEU A 179 -8.64 21.21 -17.26
CA LEU A 179 -8.87 22.30 -18.20
C LEU A 179 -7.94 23.46 -17.86
N PHE A 180 -7.33 24.04 -18.90
CA PHE A 180 -6.38 25.17 -18.73
C PHE A 180 -6.84 26.40 -19.51
N ASN A 181 -6.55 27.57 -18.93
CA ASN A 181 -6.45 28.85 -19.64
C ASN A 181 -4.97 29.26 -19.61
N LYS A 182 -4.28 29.14 -20.74
CA LYS A 182 -2.78 29.21 -20.79
C LYS A 182 -2.17 28.16 -19.85
N ASN A 183 -1.44 28.59 -18.82
CA ASN A 183 -0.83 27.73 -17.80
C ASN A 183 -1.64 27.61 -16.49
N LYS A 184 -2.83 28.25 -16.41
CA LYS A 184 -3.66 28.23 -15.20
C LYS A 184 -4.74 27.15 -15.30
N ALA A 185 -4.77 26.22 -14.34
CA ALA A 185 -5.85 25.24 -14.23
C ALA A 185 -7.15 25.96 -13.83
N ILE A 186 -8.21 25.70 -14.60
CA ILE A 186 -9.53 26.36 -14.43
C ILE A 186 -10.66 25.37 -14.18
N GLY A 187 -10.39 24.06 -14.16
CA GLY A 187 -11.44 23.05 -13.95
C GLY A 187 -11.04 21.68 -14.45
N VAL A 188 -12.03 20.79 -14.54
CA VAL A 188 -11.86 19.42 -15.01
C VAL A 188 -12.94 19.05 -16.02
N GLU A 189 -12.59 18.12 -16.91
CA GLU A 189 -13.51 17.45 -17.82
C GLU A 189 -13.65 15.99 -17.41
N TRP A 190 -14.88 15.46 -17.38
CA TRP A 190 -15.13 14.07 -17.06
C TRP A 190 -16.25 13.48 -17.94
N ILE A 191 -16.28 12.14 -18.01
CA ILE A 191 -17.35 11.37 -18.63
C ILE A 191 -18.29 10.85 -17.52
N GLU A 192 -19.57 11.14 -17.67
CA GLU A 192 -20.68 10.60 -16.87
C GLU A 192 -21.79 10.15 -17.82
N ASN A 193 -22.22 8.88 -17.73
CA ASN A 193 -23.25 8.30 -18.62
C ASN A 193 -22.94 8.46 -20.13
N ASN A 194 -21.67 8.33 -20.52
CA ASN A 194 -21.13 8.56 -21.86
C ASN A 194 -21.23 10.02 -22.38
N GLU A 195 -21.60 10.96 -21.56
CA GLU A 195 -21.58 12.38 -21.87
C GLU A 195 -20.33 13.05 -21.27
N VAL A 196 -19.76 13.97 -22.04
CA VAL A 196 -18.64 14.82 -21.56
C VAL A 196 -19.22 15.98 -20.78
N LYS A 197 -18.77 16.15 -19.54
CA LYS A 197 -19.17 17.24 -18.62
C LYS A 197 -17.96 18.00 -18.16
N LYS A 198 -18.17 19.25 -17.73
CA LYS A 198 -17.13 20.16 -17.24
C LYS A 198 -17.55 20.79 -15.92
N ALA A 199 -16.58 20.98 -15.04
CA ALA A 199 -16.72 21.82 -13.87
C ALA A 199 -15.54 22.80 -13.81
N TYR A 200 -15.82 24.03 -13.41
CA TYR A 200 -14.82 25.07 -13.30
C TYR A 200 -14.49 25.32 -11.81
N ALA A 201 -13.22 25.55 -11.55
CA ALA A 201 -12.71 25.82 -10.21
C ALA A 201 -12.54 27.34 -10.01
N ASN A 202 -13.02 27.85 -8.89
CA ASN A 202 -12.81 29.26 -8.52
C ASN A 202 -11.42 29.49 -7.92
N CYS A 203 -10.86 28.50 -7.22
CA CYS A 203 -9.57 28.59 -6.56
C CYS A 203 -8.54 27.67 -7.23
N GLU A 204 -8.65 26.38 -7.04
CA GLU A 204 -7.66 25.41 -7.57
C GLU A 204 -8.29 24.04 -7.89
N VAL A 205 -7.58 23.24 -8.69
CA VAL A 205 -7.88 21.84 -8.96
C VAL A 205 -6.90 20.98 -8.17
N ILE A 206 -7.41 19.92 -7.53
CA ILE A 206 -6.61 18.99 -6.74
C ILE A 206 -6.78 17.58 -7.31
N LEU A 207 -5.69 16.98 -7.75
CA LEU A 207 -5.67 15.58 -8.18
C LEU A 207 -5.34 14.69 -6.98
N SER A 208 -6.19 13.70 -6.72
CA SER A 208 -5.99 12.66 -5.71
C SER A 208 -6.37 11.28 -6.28
N GLY A 209 -6.01 11.04 -7.53
CA GLY A 209 -6.30 9.78 -8.25
C GLY A 209 -5.40 8.61 -7.87
N GLY A 210 -4.38 8.85 -7.04
CA GLY A 210 -3.35 7.87 -6.67
C GLY A 210 -2.29 7.69 -7.75
N SER A 211 -1.29 6.87 -7.42
CA SER A 211 -0.05 6.74 -8.19
C SER A 211 -0.20 6.24 -9.64
N LEU A 212 -1.37 5.73 -10.01
CA LEU A 212 -1.63 5.29 -11.39
C LEU A 212 -2.45 6.31 -12.18
N GLN A 213 -3.42 6.98 -11.56
CA GLN A 213 -4.36 7.82 -12.28
C GLN A 213 -3.98 9.30 -12.26
N SER A 214 -3.36 9.81 -11.20
CA SER A 214 -2.89 11.22 -11.18
C SER A 214 -1.86 11.51 -12.27
N PRO A 215 -0.79 10.71 -12.48
CA PRO A 215 0.11 10.92 -13.61
C PRO A 215 -0.57 10.71 -14.97
N GLN A 216 -1.52 9.76 -15.10
CA GLN A 216 -2.28 9.58 -16.33
C GLN A 216 -3.11 10.82 -16.67
N ILE A 217 -3.80 11.41 -15.69
CA ILE A 217 -4.58 12.64 -15.87
C ILE A 217 -3.66 13.80 -16.27
N LEU A 218 -2.50 13.96 -15.63
CA LEU A 218 -1.52 15.00 -15.99
C LEU A 218 -1.07 14.85 -17.44
N GLN A 219 -0.68 13.64 -17.88
CA GLN A 219 -0.26 13.37 -19.26
C GLN A 219 -1.40 13.68 -20.25
N LEU A 220 -2.61 13.22 -19.98
CA LEU A 220 -3.80 13.52 -20.82
C LEU A 220 -4.15 15.02 -20.85
N SER A 221 -3.67 15.79 -19.88
CA SER A 221 -3.89 17.24 -19.75
C SER A 221 -2.78 18.08 -20.40
N GLY A 222 -1.77 17.45 -21.01
CA GLY A 222 -0.65 18.16 -21.62
C GLY A 222 0.50 18.47 -20.64
N ILE A 223 0.55 17.82 -19.48
CA ILE A 223 1.64 17.94 -18.51
C ILE A 223 2.36 16.58 -18.43
N GLY A 224 3.56 16.49 -18.98
CA GLY A 224 4.30 15.24 -19.05
C GLY A 224 5.51 15.33 -19.98
N PRO A 225 6.19 14.19 -20.25
CA PRO A 225 7.31 14.15 -21.19
C PRO A 225 6.89 14.65 -22.58
N ALA A 226 7.53 15.68 -23.10
CA ALA A 226 7.16 16.31 -24.36
C ALA A 226 7.07 15.32 -25.53
N GLU A 227 8.01 14.37 -25.64
CA GLU A 227 8.01 13.36 -26.70
C GLU A 227 6.80 12.39 -26.59
N LEU A 228 6.38 12.03 -25.36
CA LEU A 228 5.18 11.24 -25.16
C LEU A 228 3.92 12.01 -25.58
N LEU A 229 3.83 13.29 -25.23
CA LEU A 229 2.68 14.15 -25.56
C LEU A 229 2.58 14.35 -27.07
N LYS A 230 3.70 14.67 -27.75
CA LYS A 230 3.76 14.79 -29.21
C LYS A 230 3.34 13.50 -29.93
N LYS A 231 3.80 12.33 -29.43
CA LYS A 231 3.43 11.02 -30.00
C LYS A 231 1.92 10.79 -30.04
N HIS A 232 1.18 11.41 -29.13
CA HIS A 232 -0.27 11.28 -29.02
C HIS A 232 -1.05 12.54 -29.44
N ASP A 233 -0.39 13.49 -30.12
CA ASP A 233 -0.98 14.76 -30.58
C ASP A 233 -1.64 15.57 -29.43
N ILE A 234 -1.09 15.46 -28.22
CA ILE A 234 -1.57 16.21 -27.06
C ILE A 234 -0.83 17.56 -26.99
N PRO A 235 -1.54 18.70 -27.00
CA PRO A 235 -0.93 20.01 -26.83
C PRO A 235 -0.13 20.09 -25.52
N ILE A 236 1.12 20.54 -25.60
CA ILE A 236 1.97 20.65 -24.45
C ILE A 236 1.64 21.94 -23.67
N ILE A 237 1.11 21.77 -22.47
CA ILE A 237 0.93 22.85 -21.49
C ILE A 237 2.24 23.10 -20.75
N PHE A 238 2.86 22.03 -20.26
CA PHE A 238 4.16 22.09 -19.61
C PHE A 238 4.96 20.79 -19.81
N ASN A 239 6.22 20.93 -20.23
CA ASN A 239 7.11 19.77 -20.36
C ASN A 239 7.62 19.36 -18.98
N SER A 240 7.07 18.29 -18.42
CA SER A 240 7.44 17.71 -17.13
C SER A 240 7.91 16.26 -17.33
N PRO A 241 9.20 16.02 -17.59
CA PRO A 241 9.72 14.69 -17.97
C PRO A 241 9.50 13.61 -16.91
N GLU A 242 9.41 13.99 -15.64
CA GLU A 242 9.28 13.07 -14.52
C GLU A 242 7.83 12.63 -14.23
N VAL A 243 6.82 13.20 -14.90
CA VAL A 243 5.43 12.72 -14.75
C VAL A 243 5.32 11.28 -15.25
N GLY A 244 4.99 10.38 -14.34
CA GLY A 244 4.92 8.95 -14.57
C GLY A 244 6.25 8.20 -14.42
N GLN A 245 7.36 8.88 -14.14
CA GLN A 245 8.64 8.26 -13.80
C GLN A 245 8.72 7.95 -12.30
N ASN A 246 9.83 7.34 -11.85
CA ASN A 246 10.10 7.04 -10.44
C ASN A 246 9.02 6.14 -9.77
N LEU A 247 8.29 5.35 -10.55
CA LEU A 247 7.33 4.39 -10.02
C LEU A 247 8.04 3.38 -9.11
N GLN A 248 7.57 3.24 -7.89
CA GLN A 248 8.09 2.32 -6.89
C GLN A 248 6.95 1.50 -6.31
N ASP A 249 7.24 0.28 -5.92
CA ASP A 249 6.31 -0.61 -5.21
C ASP A 249 7.10 -1.67 -4.44
N HIS A 250 6.53 -2.22 -3.41
CA HIS A 250 7.09 -3.35 -2.69
C HIS A 250 6.78 -4.66 -3.41
N TYR A 251 7.82 -5.44 -3.71
CA TYR A 251 7.70 -6.79 -4.25
C TYR A 251 7.80 -7.81 -3.14
N GLN A 252 6.75 -8.62 -2.96
CA GLN A 252 6.71 -9.65 -1.93
C GLN A 252 6.90 -11.05 -2.47
N VAL A 253 7.48 -11.90 -1.64
CA VAL A 253 7.50 -13.35 -1.79
C VAL A 253 6.91 -14.01 -0.55
N ARG A 254 6.52 -15.29 -0.66
CA ARG A 254 5.80 -16.00 0.40
C ARG A 254 6.45 -17.31 0.75
N GLY A 255 6.77 -17.53 2.03
CA GLY A 255 6.98 -18.83 2.59
C GLY A 255 5.64 -19.44 3.03
N ILE A 256 5.28 -20.60 2.52
CA ILE A 256 4.06 -21.32 2.90
C ILE A 256 4.43 -22.68 3.46
N VAL A 257 3.86 -22.98 4.63
CA VAL A 257 3.99 -24.32 5.24
C VAL A 257 2.63 -24.97 5.45
N LYS A 258 2.58 -26.30 5.34
CA LYS A 258 1.45 -27.12 5.78
C LYS A 258 1.61 -27.41 7.27
N LEU A 259 0.61 -27.06 8.07
CA LEU A 259 0.60 -27.37 9.50
C LEU A 259 0.20 -28.82 9.74
N LYS A 260 0.75 -29.44 10.79
CA LYS A 260 0.45 -30.85 11.20
C LYS A 260 -1.02 -31.02 11.61
N ASN A 261 -1.61 -30.02 12.25
CA ASN A 261 -3.01 -30.02 12.68
C ASN A 261 -3.62 -28.68 12.29
N ASN A 262 -4.91 -28.48 12.57
CA ASN A 262 -5.55 -27.20 12.27
C ASN A 262 -4.97 -25.99 13.00
N ASN A 263 -4.27 -26.17 14.10
CA ASN A 263 -3.48 -25.17 14.89
C ASN A 263 -3.75 -23.68 14.59
N GLY A 264 -5.04 -23.34 14.44
CA GLY A 264 -5.47 -21.97 14.11
C GLY A 264 -5.50 -21.62 12.62
N SER A 265 -5.18 -22.58 11.70
CA SER A 265 -5.33 -22.30 10.26
C SER A 265 -6.77 -22.05 9.88
N VAL A 266 -6.99 -20.98 9.10
CA VAL A 266 -8.33 -20.61 8.62
C VAL A 266 -8.77 -21.50 7.46
N ASN A 267 -7.86 -22.17 6.73
CA ASN A 267 -8.16 -22.89 5.49
C ASN A 267 -9.27 -23.94 5.66
N ASN A 268 -9.05 -24.91 6.52
CA ASN A 268 -10.03 -26.00 6.73
C ASN A 268 -11.25 -25.51 7.51
N LEU A 269 -11.04 -24.62 8.47
CA LEU A 269 -12.12 -24.09 9.31
C LEU A 269 -13.13 -23.28 8.49
N SER A 270 -12.67 -22.55 7.45
CA SER A 270 -13.55 -21.77 6.56
C SER A 270 -14.46 -22.62 5.65
N ARG A 271 -14.26 -23.94 5.62
CA ARG A 271 -15.12 -24.88 4.88
C ARG A 271 -16.19 -25.53 5.76
N ASN A 272 -16.07 -25.38 7.07
CA ASN A 272 -17.04 -25.93 8.02
C ASN A 272 -18.16 -24.89 8.29
N PRO A 273 -19.41 -25.17 7.88
CA PRO A 273 -20.50 -24.20 8.03
C PRO A 273 -20.79 -23.87 9.50
N PHE A 274 -20.60 -24.79 10.43
CA PHE A 274 -20.77 -24.53 11.86
C PHE A 274 -19.69 -23.58 12.38
N LYS A 275 -18.44 -23.70 11.89
CA LYS A 275 -17.37 -22.75 12.25
C LYS A 275 -17.60 -21.37 11.66
N ILE A 276 -18.11 -21.27 10.45
CA ILE A 276 -18.47 -19.98 9.83
C ILE A 276 -19.59 -19.32 10.64
N ALA A 277 -20.61 -20.08 11.06
CA ALA A 277 -21.70 -19.58 11.90
C ALA A 277 -21.19 -19.12 13.29
N GLU A 278 -20.32 -19.92 13.92
CA GLU A 278 -19.63 -19.55 15.17
C GLU A 278 -18.86 -18.23 15.02
N TRP A 279 -18.06 -18.08 13.94
CA TRP A 279 -17.31 -16.86 13.66
C TRP A 279 -18.23 -15.65 13.44
N GLY A 280 -19.35 -15.85 12.73
CA GLY A 280 -20.36 -14.82 12.51
C GLY A 280 -20.99 -14.36 13.82
N LEU A 281 -21.39 -15.31 14.69
CA LEU A 281 -21.96 -15.03 16.00
C LEU A 281 -20.95 -14.34 16.92
N ARG A 282 -19.72 -14.83 16.96
CA ARG A 282 -18.62 -14.24 17.74
C ARG A 282 -18.32 -12.81 17.30
N TRP A 283 -18.29 -12.56 15.99
CA TRP A 283 -18.14 -11.22 15.45
C TRP A 283 -19.32 -10.31 15.82
N LEU A 284 -20.56 -10.83 15.71
CA LEU A 284 -21.78 -10.06 16.00
C LEU A 284 -21.89 -9.69 17.49
N LEU A 285 -21.62 -10.63 18.39
CA LEU A 285 -21.79 -10.42 19.83
C LEU A 285 -20.56 -9.73 20.46
N PHE A 286 -19.37 -10.17 20.11
CA PHE A 286 -18.13 -9.77 20.82
C PHE A 286 -17.18 -8.92 19.98
N GLY A 287 -17.45 -8.72 18.68
CA GLY A 287 -16.53 -8.00 17.79
C GLY A 287 -15.13 -8.63 17.71
N SER A 288 -15.06 -9.97 17.75
CA SER A 288 -13.80 -10.70 17.80
C SER A 288 -13.80 -11.90 16.85
N GLY A 289 -12.62 -12.54 16.70
CA GLY A 289 -12.45 -13.74 15.88
C GLY A 289 -12.00 -13.44 14.45
N PRO A 290 -11.92 -14.46 13.57
CA PRO A 290 -11.32 -14.34 12.24
C PRO A 290 -11.92 -13.27 11.33
N LEU A 291 -13.20 -12.92 11.51
CA LEU A 291 -13.85 -11.89 10.70
C LEU A 291 -13.34 -10.47 10.97
N THR A 292 -12.66 -10.24 12.09
CA THR A 292 -12.06 -8.93 12.44
C THR A 292 -10.67 -8.74 11.86
N CYS A 293 -10.08 -9.78 11.25
CA CYS A 293 -8.71 -9.76 10.78
C CYS A 293 -8.58 -9.15 9.38
N GLY A 294 -7.54 -8.35 9.22
CA GLY A 294 -7.06 -7.88 7.93
C GLY A 294 -6.00 -8.81 7.31
N ALA A 295 -5.25 -8.30 6.36
CA ALA A 295 -4.08 -8.97 5.81
C ALA A 295 -2.90 -8.80 6.78
N GLY A 296 -2.33 -9.95 7.23
CA GLY A 296 -1.18 -9.90 8.14
C GLY A 296 -1.55 -9.50 9.57
N GLN A 297 -1.81 -10.49 10.38
CA GLN A 297 -2.23 -10.28 11.78
C GLN A 297 -1.05 -9.93 12.67
N VAL A 298 0.09 -10.57 12.39
CA VAL A 298 1.38 -10.34 13.04
C VAL A 298 2.44 -10.19 11.97
N GLY A 299 3.58 -9.72 12.36
CA GLY A 299 4.73 -9.56 11.48
C GLY A 299 5.83 -8.80 12.17
N GLY A 300 6.60 -8.06 11.41
CA GLY A 300 7.71 -7.30 11.96
C GLY A 300 8.59 -6.71 10.88
N ALA A 301 9.63 -6.03 11.32
CA ALA A 301 10.70 -5.55 10.46
C ALA A 301 12.05 -6.05 10.96
N ALA A 302 12.92 -6.42 10.03
CA ALA A 302 14.23 -6.98 10.31
C ALA A 302 15.30 -6.41 9.38
N CYS A 303 16.55 -6.63 9.76
CA CYS A 303 17.71 -6.28 8.94
C CYS A 303 18.16 -7.50 8.14
N SER A 304 18.22 -7.37 6.82
CA SER A 304 18.94 -8.34 5.99
C SER A 304 20.46 -8.19 6.17
N ARG A 305 21.25 -9.11 5.60
CA ARG A 305 22.71 -8.97 5.54
C ARG A 305 23.18 -7.76 4.74
N PHE A 306 22.28 -7.13 3.99
CA PHE A 306 22.53 -5.96 3.14
C PHE A 306 22.01 -4.66 3.73
N SER A 307 21.42 -4.73 4.93
CA SER A 307 20.89 -3.58 5.66
C SER A 307 21.97 -2.53 5.91
N LYS A 308 21.64 -1.28 5.65
CA LYS A 308 22.55 -0.14 5.87
C LYS A 308 22.41 0.37 7.31
N LYS A 309 23.50 0.38 8.05
CA LYS A 309 23.57 0.96 9.43
C LYS A 309 22.54 0.37 10.42
N GLY A 310 22.15 -0.90 10.26
CA GLY A 310 21.16 -1.53 11.13
C GLY A 310 19.72 -1.02 10.94
N ARG A 311 19.44 -0.30 9.87
CA ARG A 311 18.08 0.11 9.50
C ARG A 311 17.30 -1.07 8.93
N PRO A 312 16.16 -1.46 9.50
CA PRO A 312 15.35 -2.55 8.96
C PRO A 312 15.02 -2.34 7.48
N ASP A 313 15.34 -3.33 6.66
CA ASP A 313 15.12 -3.30 5.21
C ASP A 313 14.22 -4.44 4.72
N LEU A 314 13.76 -5.30 5.62
CA LEU A 314 12.76 -6.34 5.41
C LEU A 314 11.53 -6.10 6.27
N GLN A 315 10.35 -6.29 5.70
CA GLN A 315 9.10 -6.36 6.46
C GLN A 315 8.43 -7.71 6.23
N PHE A 316 7.91 -8.30 7.32
CA PHE A 316 7.14 -9.54 7.31
C PHE A 316 5.66 -9.26 7.50
N ASN A 317 4.85 -10.10 6.86
CA ASN A 317 3.39 -10.07 7.01
C ASN A 317 2.89 -11.53 7.10
N VAL A 318 2.27 -11.87 8.23
CA VAL A 318 2.01 -13.26 8.58
C VAL A 318 0.51 -13.52 8.72
N MET A 319 0.07 -14.62 8.14
CA MET A 319 -1.34 -15.00 8.08
C MET A 319 -1.54 -16.49 8.40
N PRO A 320 -2.52 -16.86 9.24
CA PRO A 320 -2.84 -18.25 9.52
C PRO A 320 -3.72 -18.87 8.41
N LEU A 321 -3.34 -18.65 7.17
CA LEU A 321 -3.99 -19.18 5.97
C LEU A 321 -2.97 -19.32 4.83
N SER A 322 -3.34 -20.06 3.81
CA SER A 322 -2.53 -20.16 2.60
C SER A 322 -3.37 -20.25 1.35
N VAL A 323 -2.81 -19.72 0.26
CA VAL A 323 -3.39 -19.65 -1.08
C VAL A 323 -2.25 -19.50 -2.09
N ASP A 324 -2.38 -20.06 -3.28
CA ASP A 324 -1.36 -19.93 -4.32
C ASP A 324 -1.19 -18.47 -4.74
N LYS A 325 -2.29 -17.81 -5.09
CA LYS A 325 -2.32 -16.39 -5.46
C LYS A 325 -3.46 -15.65 -4.74
N PRO A 326 -3.28 -14.38 -4.43
CA PRO A 326 -4.37 -13.57 -3.88
C PRO A 326 -5.61 -13.62 -4.78
N GLY A 327 -6.79 -13.85 -4.17
CA GLY A 327 -8.06 -13.97 -4.88
C GLY A 327 -8.44 -15.40 -5.26
N GLU A 328 -7.52 -16.35 -5.23
CA GLU A 328 -7.81 -17.76 -5.46
C GLU A 328 -8.39 -18.45 -4.19
N PRO A 329 -9.03 -19.61 -4.35
CA PRO A 329 -9.52 -20.38 -3.21
C PRO A 329 -8.39 -20.76 -2.24
N LEU A 330 -8.69 -20.80 -0.96
CA LEU A 330 -7.74 -21.29 0.06
C LEU A 330 -7.42 -22.77 -0.19
N HIS A 331 -6.17 -23.15 0.08
CA HIS A 331 -5.74 -24.56 -0.02
C HIS A 331 -6.62 -25.51 0.79
N ASN A 332 -6.65 -26.77 0.39
CA ASN A 332 -7.43 -27.84 1.05
C ASN A 332 -6.72 -28.48 2.26
N TYR A 333 -5.62 -27.90 2.70
CA TYR A 333 -4.87 -28.31 3.87
C TYR A 333 -4.72 -27.16 4.86
N PRO A 334 -4.44 -27.42 6.14
CA PRO A 334 -4.15 -26.36 7.10
C PRO A 334 -2.84 -25.65 6.72
N GLY A 335 -2.95 -24.44 6.20
CA GLY A 335 -1.83 -23.67 5.70
C GLY A 335 -1.51 -22.47 6.57
N PHE A 336 -0.26 -22.06 6.53
CA PHE A 336 0.26 -20.87 7.17
C PHE A 336 1.22 -20.14 6.22
N THR A 337 1.11 -18.83 6.15
CA THR A 337 1.92 -18.00 5.24
C THR A 337 2.69 -16.94 6.01
N ALA A 338 4.00 -16.85 5.77
CA ALA A 338 4.81 -15.69 6.07
C ALA A 338 5.25 -15.04 4.75
N SER A 339 4.87 -13.80 4.54
CA SER A 339 5.32 -13.01 3.39
C SER A 339 6.45 -12.09 3.82
N VAL A 340 7.36 -11.78 2.89
CA VAL A 340 8.44 -10.81 3.10
C VAL A 340 8.62 -9.94 1.87
N TRP A 341 8.96 -8.69 2.09
CA TRP A 341 9.37 -7.75 1.04
C TRP A 341 10.48 -6.82 1.53
N GLN A 342 11.23 -6.30 0.57
CA GLN A 342 12.22 -5.25 0.83
C GLN A 342 11.51 -3.92 1.08
N CYS A 343 11.90 -3.20 2.14
CA CYS A 343 11.31 -1.92 2.53
C CYS A 343 11.72 -0.76 1.60
N HIS A 344 12.94 -0.78 1.08
CA HIS A 344 13.53 0.32 0.31
C HIS A 344 14.10 -0.19 -1.03
N PRO A 345 13.24 -0.59 -1.99
CA PRO A 345 13.71 -1.07 -3.28
C PRO A 345 14.45 0.03 -4.05
N GLU A 346 15.54 -0.35 -4.73
CA GLU A 346 16.28 0.55 -5.64
C GLU A 346 15.70 0.53 -7.06
N SER A 347 14.94 -0.49 -7.41
CA SER A 347 14.24 -0.60 -8.70
C SER A 347 13.30 0.58 -8.91
N ARG A 348 13.35 1.17 -10.13
CA ARG A 348 12.50 2.30 -10.52
C ARG A 348 11.79 1.98 -11.82
N GLY A 349 10.50 2.19 -11.80
CA GLY A 349 9.61 1.95 -12.93
C GLY A 349 9.04 3.22 -13.52
N SER A 350 8.08 3.03 -14.41
CA SER A 350 7.41 4.12 -15.12
C SER A 350 5.95 3.82 -15.44
N LEU A 351 5.21 4.90 -15.68
CA LEU A 351 3.84 4.88 -16.17
C LEU A 351 3.71 5.84 -17.36
N LYS A 352 3.16 5.37 -18.48
CA LYS A 352 2.95 6.19 -19.71
C LYS A 352 1.58 5.91 -20.30
N ILE A 353 0.88 6.94 -20.77
CA ILE A 353 -0.34 6.75 -21.55
C ILE A 353 -0.06 5.97 -22.83
N LYS A 354 -1.02 5.15 -23.27
CA LYS A 354 -0.98 4.39 -24.54
C LYS A 354 -1.75 5.10 -25.65
N SER A 355 -2.69 5.96 -25.28
CA SER A 355 -3.50 6.78 -26.20
C SER A 355 -4.11 7.97 -25.45
N THR A 356 -4.92 8.75 -26.15
CA THR A 356 -5.71 9.86 -25.58
C THR A 356 -7.02 9.40 -24.92
N ASN A 357 -7.34 8.12 -24.98
CA ASN A 357 -8.57 7.58 -24.39
C ASN A 357 -8.41 7.42 -22.85
N PRO A 358 -9.14 8.18 -22.00
CA PRO A 358 -9.02 8.11 -20.55
C PRO A 358 -9.52 6.79 -19.94
N LYS A 359 -10.27 5.98 -20.72
CA LYS A 359 -10.72 4.65 -20.31
C LYS A 359 -9.62 3.60 -20.45
N GLU A 360 -8.66 3.84 -21.34
CA GLU A 360 -7.55 2.93 -21.57
C GLU A 360 -6.55 2.98 -20.41
N GLN A 361 -6.07 1.80 -20.02
CA GLN A 361 -5.05 1.70 -19.00
C GLN A 361 -3.70 2.19 -19.55
N ALA A 362 -3.00 2.99 -18.78
CA ALA A 362 -1.62 3.35 -19.08
C ALA A 362 -0.69 2.12 -19.07
N GLU A 363 0.42 2.20 -19.77
CA GLU A 363 1.53 1.27 -19.67
C GLU A 363 2.16 1.39 -18.26
N ILE A 364 2.22 0.30 -17.50
CA ILE A 364 2.73 0.27 -16.13
C ILE A 364 3.91 -0.69 -16.08
N ARG A 365 5.11 -0.16 -15.89
CA ARG A 365 6.37 -0.91 -15.78
C ARG A 365 7.00 -0.69 -14.42
N PRO A 366 6.79 -1.58 -13.43
CA PRO A 366 7.37 -1.42 -12.10
C PRO A 366 8.87 -1.74 -12.04
N GLU A 367 9.40 -2.50 -13.02
CA GLU A 367 10.80 -2.93 -13.11
C GLU A 367 11.31 -3.62 -11.84
N TYR A 368 10.48 -4.51 -11.26
CA TYR A 368 10.82 -5.26 -10.06
C TYR A 368 12.14 -6.01 -10.18
N LEU A 369 12.89 -6.09 -9.08
CA LEU A 369 14.14 -6.85 -8.97
C LEU A 369 15.16 -6.51 -10.08
N SER A 370 15.14 -5.28 -10.59
CA SER A 370 16.07 -4.84 -11.65
C SER A 370 17.47 -4.56 -11.11
N THR A 371 17.63 -4.37 -9.79
CA THR A 371 18.93 -4.14 -9.16
C THR A 371 19.42 -5.38 -8.42
N LYS A 372 20.74 -5.51 -8.29
CA LYS A 372 21.35 -6.62 -7.56
C LYS A 372 21.03 -6.58 -6.07
N LEU A 373 20.90 -5.36 -5.50
CA LEU A 373 20.51 -5.20 -4.10
C LEU A 373 19.12 -5.77 -3.85
N ASP A 374 18.13 -5.40 -4.66
CA ASP A 374 16.75 -5.89 -4.52
C ASP A 374 16.66 -7.41 -4.63
N GLN A 375 17.43 -8.02 -5.57
CA GLN A 375 17.53 -9.45 -5.73
C GLN A 375 18.09 -10.13 -4.47
N ASN A 376 19.20 -9.59 -3.96
CA ASN A 376 19.88 -10.15 -2.79
C ASN A 376 19.03 -10.06 -1.52
N VAL A 377 18.37 -8.92 -1.29
CA VAL A 377 17.52 -8.69 -0.11
C VAL A 377 16.30 -9.64 -0.12
N ILE A 378 15.67 -9.87 -1.27
CA ILE A 378 14.55 -10.81 -1.40
C ILE A 378 15.00 -12.25 -1.12
N VAL A 379 16.16 -12.67 -1.63
CA VAL A 379 16.73 -13.99 -1.34
C VAL A 379 16.99 -14.16 0.15
N ASP A 380 17.60 -13.16 0.78
CA ASP A 380 17.87 -13.16 2.23
C ASP A 380 16.57 -13.21 3.06
N GLY A 381 15.53 -12.50 2.63
CA GLY A 381 14.21 -12.53 3.24
C GLY A 381 13.58 -13.93 3.27
N ILE A 382 13.66 -14.71 2.19
CA ILE A 382 13.18 -16.11 2.16
C ILE A 382 14.01 -16.99 3.11
N LYS A 383 15.34 -16.83 3.12
CA LYS A 383 16.19 -17.56 4.06
C LYS A 383 15.84 -17.27 5.51
N MET A 384 15.54 -16.02 5.82
CA MET A 384 15.13 -15.59 7.17
C MET A 384 13.77 -16.21 7.56
N ILE A 385 12.78 -16.22 6.66
CA ILE A 385 11.50 -16.93 6.90
C ILE A 385 11.74 -18.41 7.24
N ARG A 386 12.58 -19.11 6.47
CA ARG A 386 12.94 -20.49 6.73
C ARG A 386 13.62 -20.69 8.09
N SER A 387 14.52 -19.79 8.44
CA SER A 387 15.21 -19.83 9.74
C SER A 387 14.23 -19.65 10.90
N ILE A 388 13.25 -18.74 10.77
CA ILE A 388 12.19 -18.54 11.76
C ILE A 388 11.28 -19.77 11.84
N PHE A 389 10.85 -20.36 10.70
CA PHE A 389 10.02 -21.57 10.70
C PHE A 389 10.70 -22.76 11.38
N ASN A 390 12.03 -22.80 11.41
CA ASN A 390 12.80 -23.87 12.03
C ASN A 390 13.14 -23.64 13.51
N GLN A 391 12.72 -22.51 14.11
CA GLN A 391 12.88 -22.30 15.55
C GLN A 391 11.94 -23.20 16.35
N PRO A 392 12.33 -23.58 17.59
CA PRO A 392 11.58 -24.54 18.42
C PRO A 392 10.10 -24.23 18.55
N SER A 393 9.71 -23.00 18.86
CA SER A 393 8.31 -22.61 19.05
C SER A 393 7.40 -22.81 17.83
N PHE A 394 7.95 -22.90 16.63
CA PHE A 394 7.16 -23.09 15.41
C PHE A 394 7.45 -24.40 14.67
N ARG A 395 8.66 -24.97 14.80
CA ARG A 395 9.11 -26.17 14.07
C ARG A 395 8.19 -27.36 14.26
N ASP A 396 7.68 -27.56 15.45
CA ASP A 396 6.81 -28.68 15.77
C ASP A 396 5.38 -28.55 15.24
N LEU A 397 4.98 -27.36 14.81
CA LEU A 397 3.62 -27.09 14.32
C LEU A 397 3.43 -27.42 12.84
N TRP A 398 4.51 -27.47 12.04
CA TRP A 398 4.41 -27.70 10.60
C TRP A 398 5.06 -29.02 10.14
N GLU A 399 4.55 -29.54 9.04
CA GLU A 399 4.93 -30.83 8.46
C GLU A 399 5.87 -30.66 7.26
N LYS A 400 5.47 -29.76 6.32
CA LYS A 400 6.14 -29.60 5.02
C LYS A 400 6.13 -28.15 4.57
N GLU A 401 7.27 -27.71 4.01
CA GLU A 401 7.31 -26.46 3.24
C GLU A 401 6.63 -26.68 1.87
N MET A 402 5.65 -25.85 1.56
CA MET A 402 4.89 -25.90 0.31
C MET A 402 5.45 -24.89 -0.71
N LEU A 403 5.84 -23.71 -0.25
CA LEU A 403 6.48 -22.66 -1.04
C LEU A 403 7.62 -22.00 -0.23
N PRO A 404 8.78 -21.81 -0.86
CA PRO A 404 9.17 -22.22 -2.21
C PRO A 404 9.31 -23.73 -2.41
N GLY A 405 9.41 -24.53 -1.35
CA GLY A 405 9.56 -25.99 -1.37
C GLY A 405 11.01 -26.45 -1.27
N ASP A 406 11.18 -27.72 -0.90
CA ASP A 406 12.48 -28.31 -0.55
C ASP A 406 13.50 -28.37 -1.71
N SER A 407 13.04 -28.27 -2.97
CA SER A 407 13.90 -28.27 -4.16
C SER A 407 14.57 -26.92 -4.42
N VAL A 408 14.08 -25.82 -3.83
CA VAL A 408 14.60 -24.46 -4.03
C VAL A 408 15.56 -24.13 -2.88
N LYS A 409 16.88 -24.26 -3.09
CA LYS A 409 17.90 -24.16 -2.02
C LYS A 409 18.93 -23.08 -2.23
N SER A 410 19.53 -23.01 -3.44
CA SER A 410 20.58 -22.02 -3.74
C SER A 410 20.01 -20.61 -3.90
N ASP A 411 20.86 -19.61 -3.83
CA ASP A 411 20.46 -18.20 -4.01
C ASP A 411 19.88 -17.96 -5.40
N GLU A 412 20.43 -18.62 -6.42
CA GLU A 412 19.97 -18.56 -7.80
C GLU A 412 18.58 -19.20 -7.94
N GLU A 413 18.37 -20.37 -7.34
CA GLU A 413 17.07 -21.06 -7.35
C GLU A 413 16.00 -20.24 -6.61
N ILE A 414 16.34 -19.65 -5.45
CA ILE A 414 15.45 -18.79 -4.69
C ILE A 414 15.09 -17.54 -5.51
N LEU A 415 16.09 -16.89 -6.13
CA LEU A 415 15.85 -15.71 -6.97
C LEU A 415 14.99 -16.06 -8.19
N HIS A 416 15.30 -17.17 -8.87
CA HIS A 416 14.50 -17.64 -10.00
C HIS A 416 13.05 -17.88 -9.58
N TRP A 417 12.86 -18.61 -8.46
CA TRP A 417 11.54 -18.86 -7.90
C TRP A 417 10.82 -17.54 -7.54
N ALA A 418 11.52 -16.59 -6.89
CA ALA A 418 10.97 -15.32 -6.49
C ALA A 418 10.46 -14.51 -7.70
N LYS A 419 11.23 -14.45 -8.79
CA LYS A 419 10.82 -13.80 -10.04
C LYS A 419 9.51 -14.40 -10.60
N HIS A 420 9.32 -15.72 -10.50
CA HIS A 420 8.16 -16.42 -11.07
C HIS A 420 6.94 -16.49 -10.13
N ASN A 421 7.12 -16.33 -8.81
CA ASN A 421 6.07 -16.54 -7.82
C ASN A 421 5.77 -15.31 -6.95
N GLY A 422 6.66 -14.33 -6.92
CA GLY A 422 6.44 -13.08 -6.19
C GLY A 422 5.43 -12.15 -6.86
N GLY A 423 5.09 -11.08 -6.17
CA GLY A 423 4.13 -10.10 -6.66
C GLY A 423 4.09 -8.82 -5.83
N THR A 424 3.16 -7.95 -6.16
CA THR A 424 2.96 -6.68 -5.48
C THR A 424 2.36 -6.83 -4.08
N VAL A 425 2.65 -5.88 -3.18
CA VAL A 425 1.86 -5.61 -1.96
C VAL A 425 0.92 -4.42 -2.16
N PHE A 426 0.78 -3.94 -3.40
CA PHE A 426 -0.12 -2.86 -3.79
C PHE A 426 0.29 -1.47 -3.26
N HIS A 427 1.57 -1.22 -3.06
CA HIS A 427 2.15 -0.01 -2.46
C HIS A 427 2.73 0.95 -3.50
N ALA A 428 2.20 0.98 -4.73
CA ALA A 428 2.69 1.86 -5.79
C ALA A 428 2.69 3.35 -5.40
N VAL A 429 3.85 4.03 -5.59
CA VAL A 429 4.08 5.43 -5.25
C VAL A 429 5.02 6.10 -6.27
N GLY A 430 5.26 7.39 -6.14
CA GLY A 430 6.41 8.08 -6.70
C GLY A 430 6.24 8.72 -8.07
N THR A 431 5.15 8.45 -8.77
CA THR A 431 4.92 8.85 -10.18
C THR A 431 4.66 10.33 -10.43
N CYS A 432 4.52 11.13 -9.36
CA CYS A 432 4.44 12.59 -9.39
C CYS A 432 5.30 13.15 -8.24
N ARG A 433 6.55 12.65 -8.10
CA ARG A 433 7.38 12.89 -6.93
C ARG A 433 7.51 14.38 -6.58
N MET A 434 7.44 14.67 -5.27
CA MET A 434 7.74 16.00 -4.74
C MET A 434 9.25 16.21 -4.58
N GLY A 435 9.66 17.47 -4.57
CA GLY A 435 11.05 17.87 -4.34
C GLY A 435 11.28 19.33 -4.67
N ASN A 436 12.48 19.84 -4.39
CA ASN A 436 12.89 21.22 -4.70
C ASN A 436 13.70 21.36 -5.99
N ASP A 437 14.02 20.23 -6.64
CA ASP A 437 14.74 20.24 -7.92
C ASP A 437 13.80 20.53 -9.11
N SER A 438 14.36 21.01 -10.21
CA SER A 438 13.61 21.39 -11.42
C SER A 438 12.92 20.24 -12.13
N LYS A 439 13.27 18.98 -11.81
CA LYS A 439 12.67 17.77 -12.39
C LYS A 439 11.49 17.25 -11.56
N SER A 440 11.37 17.62 -10.27
CA SER A 440 10.25 17.18 -9.46
C SER A 440 8.92 17.64 -10.06
N VAL A 441 7.89 16.78 -10.01
CA VAL A 441 6.58 17.06 -10.61
C VAL A 441 5.82 18.08 -9.78
N VAL A 442 5.91 17.96 -8.46
CA VAL A 442 5.33 18.94 -7.53
C VAL A 442 6.41 19.51 -6.62
N ASP A 443 6.16 20.73 -6.12
CA ASP A 443 6.97 21.35 -5.09
C ASP A 443 6.68 20.77 -3.69
N GLU A 444 7.30 21.35 -2.66
CA GLU A 444 7.14 20.92 -1.26
C GLU A 444 5.74 21.23 -0.69
N GLU A 445 4.99 22.14 -1.32
CA GLU A 445 3.59 22.45 -1.01
C GLU A 445 2.60 21.71 -1.92
N LEU A 446 3.11 20.74 -2.71
CA LEU A 446 2.34 19.87 -3.61
C LEU A 446 1.73 20.59 -4.82
N ASN A 447 2.17 21.81 -5.16
CA ASN A 447 1.79 22.49 -6.40
C ASN A 447 2.47 21.83 -7.60
N VAL A 448 1.76 21.61 -8.67
CA VAL A 448 2.32 21.10 -9.93
C VAL A 448 3.19 22.19 -10.56
N ARG A 449 4.46 21.88 -10.79
CA ARG A 449 5.42 22.84 -11.36
C ARG A 449 5.03 23.27 -12.77
N GLY A 450 5.31 24.52 -13.10
CA GLY A 450 5.11 25.12 -14.42
C GLY A 450 3.66 25.50 -14.74
N VAL A 451 2.72 25.24 -13.83
CA VAL A 451 1.32 25.63 -13.96
C VAL A 451 0.80 26.23 -12.66
N GLU A 452 -0.31 26.94 -12.75
CA GLU A 452 -0.95 27.59 -11.62
C GLU A 452 -2.23 26.85 -11.23
N ASN A 453 -2.63 26.94 -9.96
CA ASN A 453 -3.90 26.43 -9.43
C ASN A 453 -4.12 24.92 -9.61
N LEU A 454 -3.05 24.14 -9.58
CA LEU A 454 -3.10 22.68 -9.67
C LEU A 454 -2.20 22.04 -8.62
N ARG A 455 -2.77 21.13 -7.84
CA ARG A 455 -2.00 20.30 -6.89
C ARG A 455 -2.19 18.80 -7.16
N VAL A 456 -1.22 18.02 -6.74
CA VAL A 456 -1.38 16.56 -6.58
C VAL A 456 -1.21 16.22 -5.10
N ILE A 457 -2.24 15.59 -4.51
CA ILE A 457 -2.27 15.25 -3.07
C ILE A 457 -2.66 13.77 -2.94
N ASP A 458 -1.72 12.88 -3.15
CA ASP A 458 -1.88 11.42 -2.99
C ASP A 458 -0.51 10.73 -2.92
N ALA A 459 -0.51 9.39 -2.93
CA ALA A 459 0.72 8.59 -2.82
C ALA A 459 1.71 8.79 -3.99
N SER A 460 1.29 9.37 -5.13
CA SER A 460 2.18 9.63 -6.26
C SER A 460 3.28 10.65 -5.95
N VAL A 461 3.06 11.50 -4.93
CA VAL A 461 4.02 12.55 -4.59
C VAL A 461 5.21 12.07 -3.74
N MET A 462 5.14 10.88 -3.17
CA MET A 462 6.25 10.31 -2.38
C MET A 462 7.51 10.24 -3.22
N PRO A 463 8.63 10.87 -2.83
CA PRO A 463 9.88 10.77 -3.60
C PRO A 463 10.49 9.36 -3.49
N GLN A 464 10.27 8.70 -2.35
CA GLN A 464 10.65 7.33 -2.08
C GLN A 464 9.52 6.62 -1.32
N VAL A 465 9.30 5.31 -1.60
CA VAL A 465 8.34 4.51 -0.86
C VAL A 465 8.76 4.40 0.61
N THR A 466 7.80 4.55 1.52
CA THR A 466 8.05 4.33 2.95
C THR A 466 8.27 2.85 3.24
N SER A 467 9.00 2.51 4.26
CA SER A 467 9.35 1.14 4.67
C SER A 467 8.17 0.25 5.06
N ALA A 468 6.92 0.75 4.93
CA ALA A 468 5.71 0.07 5.39
C ALA A 468 4.55 0.18 4.40
N ASN A 469 3.36 -0.21 4.86
CA ASN A 469 2.12 -0.09 4.10
C ASN A 469 1.80 1.39 3.82
N THR A 470 1.52 1.75 2.58
CA THR A 470 1.43 3.14 2.12
C THR A 470 0.11 3.85 2.47
N ASN A 471 -0.84 3.19 3.16
CA ASN A 471 -2.13 3.81 3.51
C ASN A 471 -1.97 4.96 4.51
N ALA A 472 -1.24 4.74 5.62
CA ALA A 472 -1.05 5.77 6.64
C ALA A 472 -0.27 6.99 6.11
N PRO A 473 0.87 6.83 5.39
CA PRO A 473 1.55 7.95 4.75
C PRO A 473 0.68 8.69 3.72
N SER A 474 -0.16 7.99 2.95
CA SER A 474 -1.09 8.65 2.00
C SER A 474 -2.12 9.53 2.71
N LEU A 475 -2.64 9.08 3.85
CA LEU A 475 -3.55 9.87 4.67
C LEU A 475 -2.85 11.09 5.29
N MET A 476 -1.61 10.93 5.75
CA MET A 476 -0.79 12.00 6.29
C MET A 476 -0.49 13.07 5.21
N ILE A 477 -0.18 12.65 3.98
CA ILE A 477 -0.02 13.56 2.84
C ILE A 477 -1.30 14.36 2.61
N GLY A 478 -2.47 13.71 2.70
CA GLY A 478 -3.76 14.39 2.63
C GLY A 478 -3.96 15.44 3.73
N GLU A 479 -3.67 15.07 4.98
CA GLU A 479 -3.81 15.95 6.14
C GLU A 479 -2.85 17.15 6.08
N LYS A 480 -1.60 16.91 5.65
CA LYS A 480 -0.62 17.98 5.46
C LYS A 480 -0.98 18.86 4.26
N GLY A 481 -1.46 18.26 3.15
CA GLY A 481 -1.92 18.99 1.97
C GLY A 481 -3.03 20.00 2.29
N VAL A 482 -3.97 19.63 3.18
CA VAL A 482 -5.01 20.55 3.66
C VAL A 482 -4.39 21.79 4.32
N SER A 483 -3.31 21.64 5.07
CA SER A 483 -2.67 22.80 5.72
C SER A 483 -2.08 23.81 4.72
N PHE A 484 -1.71 23.39 3.53
CA PHE A 484 -1.25 24.30 2.47
C PHE A 484 -2.41 25.01 1.78
N ILE A 485 -3.55 24.33 1.59
CA ILE A 485 -4.75 24.91 0.98
C ILE A 485 -5.39 25.98 1.89
N THR A 486 -5.39 25.75 3.21
CA THR A 486 -6.06 26.63 4.17
C THR A 486 -5.21 27.82 4.64
N LYS A 487 -3.93 27.90 4.25
CA LYS A 487 -3.06 29.04 4.52
C LYS A 487 -3.23 30.18 3.50
N ASN A 488 -3.80 29.87 2.36
CA ASN A 488 -4.13 30.82 1.28
C ASN A 488 -5.63 31.15 1.35
#